data_b416449509f0615d5c4603c64f15c649
#
_entry.id   b416449509f0615d5c4603c64f15c649
#
_cell.length_a   1.000
_cell.length_b   1.000
_cell.length_c   1.000
_cell.angle_alpha   90.00
_cell.angle_beta   90.00
_cell.angle_gamma   90.00
#
_symmetry.space_group_name_H-M   'P 1'
#
loop_
_entity.id
_entity.type
_entity.pdbx_description
1 polymer ?
#
loop_
_entity_poly.entity_id
_entity_poly.type
_entity_poly.pdbx_seq_one_letter_code
_entity_poly.pdbx_strand_id
1 'polypeptide(L)'
;ELVFRNAKAELCGDRKMGLIKYVMALMNGARLGIAAQSVGVSEAAYREALSYARERRQFGKAIIEFPAVYEMLSLMKAKLDASRSLLYETTRFVDMYKTLEDISKESKLEKEERAEMKMYQKQADAFTPLAKGMGSEFCNQNAYDCVQIHGGSGFMKDYACERIYRDARITSIYEGTTQLQVVAAIRHVTTGTYLNMMKLYESQEISPDLIPLRNRLKTMAETYERIVTKVTETKDPEYIDFHARRMVEMAGHIIMGHLLLLDTTR
;
A
#
# COMPACT_ATOMS: atom_id res chain seq x y z
N GLU A 1 -20.19 -12.78 -14.34
CA GLU A 1 -20.93 -13.82 -13.59
C GLU A 1 -20.96 -15.12 -14.40
N LEU A 2 -20.66 -16.26 -13.75
CA LEU A 2 -20.76 -17.59 -14.36
C LEU A 2 -21.92 -18.36 -13.74
N VAL A 3 -22.77 -18.93 -14.55
CA VAL A 3 -23.90 -19.76 -14.11
C VAL A 3 -23.65 -21.19 -14.54
N PHE A 4 -23.55 -22.10 -13.56
CA PHE A 4 -23.36 -23.55 -13.80
C PHE A 4 -24.72 -24.26 -13.72
N ARG A 5 -25.05 -25.02 -14.77
CA ARG A 5 -26.29 -25.85 -14.83
C ARG A 5 -25.86 -27.29 -15.00
N ASN A 6 -26.14 -28.13 -13.98
CA ASN A 6 -25.84 -29.56 -13.96
C ASN A 6 -24.38 -29.90 -14.33
N ALA A 7 -23.44 -29.00 -14.08
CA ALA A 7 -22.01 -29.22 -14.33
C ALA A 7 -21.49 -30.29 -13.36
N LYS A 8 -20.80 -31.30 -13.88
CA LYS A 8 -20.11 -32.27 -13.04
C LYS A 8 -18.91 -31.58 -12.42
N ALA A 9 -18.70 -31.75 -11.12
CA ALA A 9 -17.61 -31.16 -10.39
C ALA A 9 -17.12 -32.11 -9.29
N GLU A 10 -15.84 -31.99 -8.96
CA GLU A 10 -15.22 -32.67 -7.83
C GLU A 10 -14.93 -31.67 -6.72
N LEU A 11 -15.01 -32.12 -5.47
CA LEU A 11 -14.70 -31.28 -4.32
C LEU A 11 -13.17 -31.14 -4.20
N CYS A 12 -12.69 -29.89 -4.29
CA CYS A 12 -11.31 -29.54 -4.03
C CYS A 12 -11.16 -28.99 -2.61
N GLY A 13 -10.42 -29.70 -1.76
CA GLY A 13 -10.21 -29.33 -0.37
C GLY A 13 -11.35 -29.74 0.58
N ASP A 14 -11.42 -29.13 1.75
CA ASP A 14 -12.38 -29.48 2.81
C ASP A 14 -13.75 -28.83 2.59
N ARG A 15 -14.81 -29.60 2.83
CA ARG A 15 -16.19 -29.14 2.68
C ARG A 15 -16.46 -27.93 3.60
N LYS A 16 -17.12 -26.90 3.08
CA LYS A 16 -17.45 -25.64 3.77
C LYS A 16 -16.27 -24.71 4.07
N MET A 17 -15.04 -25.08 3.72
CA MET A 17 -13.85 -24.25 3.98
C MET A 17 -13.48 -23.37 2.79
N GLY A 18 -14.17 -23.47 1.66
CA GLY A 18 -13.83 -22.79 0.40
C GLY A 18 -13.64 -21.30 0.55
N LEU A 19 -14.62 -20.58 1.10
CA LEU A 19 -14.53 -19.13 1.28
C LEU A 19 -13.54 -18.74 2.39
N ILE A 20 -13.71 -19.32 3.58
CA ILE A 20 -13.02 -18.88 4.79
C ILE A 20 -11.52 -19.20 4.73
N LYS A 21 -11.15 -20.39 4.23
CA LYS A 21 -9.76 -20.85 4.22
C LYS A 21 -9.08 -20.61 2.87
N TYR A 22 -9.67 -21.15 1.80
CA TYR A 22 -8.97 -21.18 0.52
C TYR A 22 -9.08 -19.87 -0.26
N VAL A 23 -10.27 -19.31 -0.41
CA VAL A 23 -10.46 -18.06 -1.16
C VAL A 23 -9.82 -16.89 -0.44
N MET A 24 -9.95 -16.78 0.89
CA MET A 24 -9.33 -15.68 1.63
C MET A 24 -7.80 -15.76 1.62
N ALA A 25 -7.20 -16.95 1.69
CA ALA A 25 -5.76 -17.11 1.56
C ALA A 25 -5.27 -16.71 0.15
N LEU A 26 -5.98 -17.14 -0.91
CA LEU A 26 -5.71 -16.74 -2.29
C LEU A 26 -5.81 -15.22 -2.45
N MET A 27 -6.89 -14.61 -1.96
CA MET A 27 -7.14 -13.18 -2.07
C MET A 27 -6.06 -12.33 -1.38
N ASN A 28 -5.56 -12.75 -0.23
CA ASN A 28 -4.48 -12.04 0.46
C ASN A 28 -3.18 -12.09 -0.34
N GLY A 29 -2.84 -13.26 -0.93
CA GLY A 29 -1.69 -13.39 -1.83
C GLY A 29 -1.85 -12.54 -3.10
N ALA A 30 -3.04 -12.57 -3.73
CA ALA A 30 -3.34 -11.77 -4.90
C ALA A 30 -3.26 -10.26 -4.61
N ARG A 31 -3.78 -9.77 -3.48
CA ARG A 31 -3.68 -8.37 -3.06
C ARG A 31 -2.24 -7.89 -2.94
N LEU A 32 -1.36 -8.71 -2.39
CA LEU A 32 0.07 -8.42 -2.31
C LEU A 32 0.70 -8.34 -3.71
N GLY A 33 0.33 -9.27 -4.61
CA GLY A 33 0.71 -9.24 -6.03
C GLY A 33 0.28 -7.95 -6.73
N ILE A 34 -0.95 -7.45 -6.46
CA ILE A 34 -1.42 -6.18 -7.01
C ILE A 34 -0.66 -4.98 -6.43
N ALA A 35 -0.29 -5.01 -5.15
CA ALA A 35 0.58 -3.98 -4.58
C ALA A 35 1.95 -3.93 -5.30
N ALA A 36 2.55 -5.09 -5.56
CA ALA A 36 3.81 -5.19 -6.32
C ALA A 36 3.64 -4.69 -7.78
N GLN A 37 2.56 -5.08 -8.45
CA GLN A 37 2.24 -4.60 -9.78
C GLN A 37 2.05 -3.07 -9.81
N SER A 38 1.38 -2.51 -8.80
CA SER A 38 1.17 -1.06 -8.67
C SER A 38 2.50 -0.31 -8.53
N VAL A 39 3.46 -0.85 -7.76
CA VAL A 39 4.81 -0.29 -7.67
C VAL A 39 5.53 -0.35 -9.02
N GLY A 40 5.43 -1.47 -9.75
CA GLY A 40 6.05 -1.62 -11.08
C GLY A 40 5.49 -0.64 -12.11
N VAL A 41 4.17 -0.49 -12.18
CA VAL A 41 3.50 0.48 -13.08
C VAL A 41 3.83 1.93 -12.69
N SER A 42 3.89 2.22 -11.38
CA SER A 42 4.29 3.53 -10.87
C SER A 42 5.74 3.88 -11.22
N GLU A 43 6.65 2.90 -11.15
CA GLU A 43 8.04 3.04 -11.59
C GLU A 43 8.13 3.33 -13.09
N ALA A 44 7.39 2.59 -13.91
CA ALA A 44 7.34 2.82 -15.36
C ALA A 44 6.84 4.24 -15.67
N ALA A 45 5.75 4.68 -15.03
CA ALA A 45 5.21 6.04 -15.17
C ALA A 45 6.25 7.11 -14.81
N TYR A 46 6.95 6.94 -13.69
CA TYR A 46 7.98 7.88 -13.26
C TYR A 46 9.16 7.95 -14.24
N ARG A 47 9.65 6.81 -14.72
CA ARG A 47 10.77 6.77 -15.69
C ARG A 47 10.42 7.45 -17.00
N GLU A 48 9.25 7.17 -17.56
CA GLU A 48 8.76 7.81 -18.79
C GLU A 48 8.65 9.33 -18.59
N ALA A 49 8.02 9.77 -17.51
CA ALA A 49 7.87 11.19 -17.20
C ALA A 49 9.22 11.90 -17.03
N LEU A 50 10.16 11.27 -16.33
CA LEU A 50 11.50 11.83 -16.09
C LEU A 50 12.32 11.95 -17.38
N SER A 51 12.28 10.90 -18.23
CA SER A 51 12.98 10.92 -19.53
C SER A 51 12.44 12.03 -20.41
N TYR A 52 11.11 12.07 -20.58
CA TYR A 52 10.47 13.10 -21.39
C TYR A 52 10.76 14.52 -20.87
N ALA A 53 10.70 14.74 -19.56
CA ALA A 53 10.95 16.05 -18.96
C ALA A 53 12.37 16.55 -19.14
N ARG A 54 13.37 15.66 -19.27
CA ARG A 54 14.76 15.99 -19.56
C ARG A 54 14.99 16.36 -21.02
N GLU A 55 14.28 15.71 -21.93
CA GLU A 55 14.46 15.85 -23.39
C GLU A 55 13.62 17.01 -23.96
N ARG A 56 12.38 17.14 -23.51
CA ARG A 56 11.45 18.14 -24.01
C ARG A 56 11.89 19.55 -23.62
N ARG A 57 12.01 20.41 -24.62
CA ARG A 57 12.35 21.82 -24.42
C ARG A 57 11.18 22.74 -24.75
N GLN A 58 10.96 23.75 -23.91
CA GLN A 58 10.02 24.84 -24.13
C GLN A 58 10.60 26.13 -23.53
N PHE A 59 10.28 27.27 -24.10
CA PHE A 59 10.76 28.57 -23.63
C PHE A 59 12.28 28.62 -23.37
N GLY A 60 13.06 27.95 -24.24
CA GLY A 60 14.52 27.98 -24.22
C GLY A 60 15.20 26.99 -23.28
N LYS A 61 14.48 26.20 -22.47
CA LYS A 61 15.06 25.23 -21.52
C LYS A 61 14.30 23.91 -21.50
N ALA A 62 14.89 22.88 -20.88
CA ALA A 62 14.22 21.60 -20.64
C ALA A 62 13.06 21.79 -19.67
N ILE A 63 11.94 21.05 -19.89
CA ILE A 63 10.76 21.27 -19.04
C ILE A 63 10.98 20.84 -17.59
N ILE A 64 11.93 19.95 -17.32
CA ILE A 64 12.32 19.57 -15.95
C ILE A 64 12.81 20.77 -15.11
N GLU A 65 13.29 21.83 -15.74
CA GLU A 65 13.78 23.04 -15.07
C GLU A 65 12.63 23.96 -14.59
N PHE A 66 11.38 23.66 -14.95
CA PHE A 66 10.23 24.42 -14.46
C PHE A 66 9.77 23.91 -13.09
N PRO A 67 9.57 24.79 -12.09
CA PRO A 67 9.12 24.41 -10.75
C PRO A 67 7.91 23.48 -10.72
N ALA A 68 6.87 23.78 -11.50
CA ALA A 68 5.67 22.97 -11.59
C ALA A 68 5.94 21.53 -12.09
N VAL A 69 6.93 21.34 -12.96
CA VAL A 69 7.29 20.01 -13.49
C VAL A 69 8.14 19.22 -12.50
N TYR A 70 9.19 19.83 -11.93
CA TYR A 70 10.02 19.10 -10.97
C TYR A 70 9.30 18.83 -9.65
N GLU A 71 8.31 19.66 -9.26
CA GLU A 71 7.42 19.37 -8.13
C GLU A 71 6.63 18.08 -8.37
N MET A 72 5.97 17.95 -9.56
CA MET A 72 5.25 16.73 -9.94
C MET A 72 6.17 15.51 -9.92
N LEU A 73 7.34 15.59 -10.53
CA LEU A 73 8.34 14.50 -10.54
C LEU A 73 8.79 14.12 -9.13
N SER A 74 9.00 15.10 -8.25
CA SER A 74 9.37 14.85 -6.86
C SER A 74 8.27 14.14 -6.08
N LEU A 75 7.01 14.54 -6.28
CA LEU A 75 5.86 13.88 -5.68
C LEU A 75 5.64 12.46 -6.23
N MET A 76 5.82 12.25 -7.54
CA MET A 76 5.79 10.91 -8.15
C MET A 76 6.84 10.00 -7.52
N LYS A 77 8.08 10.49 -7.36
CA LYS A 77 9.18 9.73 -6.74
C LYS A 77 8.89 9.41 -5.29
N ALA A 78 8.41 10.37 -4.50
CA ALA A 78 8.06 10.16 -3.10
C ALA A 78 6.96 9.10 -2.93
N LYS A 79 5.88 9.16 -3.74
CA LYS A 79 4.81 8.16 -3.73
C LYS A 79 5.30 6.78 -4.12
N LEU A 80 6.17 6.69 -5.13
CA LEU A 80 6.77 5.45 -5.59
C LEU A 80 7.62 4.80 -4.51
N ASP A 81 8.54 5.55 -3.89
CA ASP A 81 9.44 5.04 -2.86
C ASP A 81 8.65 4.63 -1.60
N ALA A 82 7.69 5.45 -1.17
CA ALA A 82 6.81 5.13 -0.06
C ALA A 82 6.00 3.84 -0.28
N SER A 83 5.48 3.65 -1.50
CA SER A 83 4.77 2.43 -1.88
C SER A 83 5.69 1.21 -1.88
N ARG A 84 6.93 1.37 -2.33
CA ARG A 84 7.94 0.29 -2.36
C ARG A 84 8.35 -0.12 -0.95
N SER A 85 8.62 0.84 -0.07
CA SER A 85 8.94 0.56 1.34
C SER A 85 7.80 -0.17 2.05
N LEU A 86 6.55 0.28 1.84
CA LEU A 86 5.37 -0.38 2.40
C LEU A 86 5.18 -1.79 1.85
N LEU A 87 5.41 -2.00 0.54
CA LEU A 87 5.35 -3.31 -0.09
C LEU A 87 6.37 -4.26 0.54
N TYR A 88 7.63 -3.86 0.66
CA TYR A 88 8.69 -4.71 1.19
C TYR A 88 8.49 -5.03 2.68
N GLU A 89 8.03 -4.09 3.47
CA GLU A 89 7.68 -4.38 4.86
C GLU A 89 6.50 -5.35 4.97
N THR A 90 5.50 -5.20 4.10
CA THR A 90 4.36 -6.13 4.03
C THR A 90 4.79 -7.54 3.63
N THR A 91 5.65 -7.66 2.59
CA THR A 91 6.18 -8.97 2.16
C THR A 91 7.02 -9.62 3.26
N ARG A 92 7.83 -8.86 3.98
CA ARG A 92 8.58 -9.35 5.13
C ARG A 92 7.67 -10.01 6.17
N PHE A 93 6.56 -9.38 6.53
CA PHE A 93 5.59 -9.97 7.47
C PHE A 93 4.96 -11.25 6.93
N VAL A 94 4.62 -11.26 5.64
CA VAL A 94 4.04 -12.45 4.98
C VAL A 94 5.05 -13.59 4.94
N ASP A 95 6.29 -13.32 4.55
CA ASP A 95 7.34 -14.34 4.45
C ASP A 95 7.66 -14.94 5.81
N MET A 96 7.82 -14.11 6.85
CA MET A 96 8.08 -14.57 8.21
C MET A 96 6.96 -15.47 8.73
N TYR A 97 5.71 -15.03 8.59
CA TYR A 97 4.59 -15.83 9.06
C TYR A 97 4.44 -17.13 8.26
N LYS A 98 4.63 -17.10 6.93
CA LYS A 98 4.52 -18.27 6.07
C LYS A 98 5.63 -19.29 6.35
N THR A 99 6.85 -18.84 6.53
CA THR A 99 7.98 -19.71 6.91
C THR A 99 7.69 -20.44 8.22
N LEU A 100 7.22 -19.73 9.26
CA LEU A 100 6.87 -20.35 10.53
C LEU A 100 5.65 -21.30 10.40
N GLU A 101 4.67 -20.95 9.56
CA GLU A 101 3.54 -21.82 9.24
C GLU A 101 4.00 -23.13 8.59
N ASP A 102 4.92 -23.06 7.64
CA ASP A 102 5.47 -24.25 6.96
C ASP A 102 6.29 -25.12 7.91
N ILE A 103 7.15 -24.54 8.73
CA ILE A 103 7.87 -25.27 9.79
C ILE A 103 6.89 -25.96 10.73
N SER A 104 5.76 -25.32 11.06
CA SER A 104 4.74 -25.90 11.95
C SER A 104 4.05 -27.15 11.41
N LYS A 105 4.10 -27.39 10.09
CA LYS A 105 3.57 -28.60 9.45
C LYS A 105 4.50 -29.81 9.59
N GLU A 106 5.80 -29.54 9.73
CA GLU A 106 6.85 -30.57 9.80
C GLU A 106 7.29 -30.85 11.25
N SER A 107 7.24 -29.83 12.11
CA SER A 107 7.69 -29.91 13.51
C SER A 107 6.82 -29.08 14.42
N LYS A 108 6.84 -29.41 15.73
CA LYS A 108 6.13 -28.63 16.75
C LYS A 108 6.93 -27.37 17.07
N LEU A 109 6.34 -26.22 16.79
CA LEU A 109 6.93 -24.93 17.16
C LEU A 109 7.02 -24.77 18.69
N GLU A 110 8.08 -24.13 19.15
CA GLU A 110 8.22 -23.67 20.54
C GLU A 110 7.20 -22.56 20.86
N LYS A 111 7.07 -22.24 22.14
CA LYS A 111 6.05 -21.25 22.59
C LYS A 111 6.32 -19.87 22.01
N GLU A 112 7.57 -19.49 21.97
CA GLU A 112 8.07 -18.21 21.45
C GLU A 112 7.83 -18.12 19.94
N GLU A 113 8.18 -19.15 19.18
CA GLU A 113 7.96 -19.24 17.72
C GLU A 113 6.47 -19.15 17.36
N ARG A 114 5.60 -19.79 18.15
CA ARG A 114 4.14 -19.69 17.96
C ARG A 114 3.62 -18.28 18.22
N ALA A 115 4.17 -17.59 19.21
CA ALA A 115 3.81 -16.21 19.49
C ALA A 115 4.26 -15.28 18.37
N GLU A 116 5.48 -15.49 17.87
CA GLU A 116 6.06 -14.76 16.74
C GLU A 116 5.27 -14.99 15.45
N MET A 117 4.91 -16.22 15.12
CA MET A 117 4.08 -16.54 13.96
C MET A 117 2.74 -15.78 14.00
N LYS A 118 2.06 -15.78 15.16
CA LYS A 118 0.80 -15.05 15.32
C LYS A 118 0.97 -13.54 15.21
N MET A 119 2.09 -13.02 15.70
CA MET A 119 2.44 -11.60 15.58
C MET A 119 2.60 -11.21 14.11
N TYR A 120 3.44 -11.94 13.35
CA TYR A 120 3.64 -11.66 11.92
C TYR A 120 2.38 -11.86 11.10
N GLN A 121 1.55 -12.88 11.41
CA GLN A 121 0.26 -13.07 10.76
C GLN A 121 -0.65 -11.84 10.98
N LYS A 122 -0.75 -11.32 12.20
CA LYS A 122 -1.53 -10.13 12.50
C LYS A 122 -1.00 -8.89 11.74
N GLN A 123 0.31 -8.75 11.63
CA GLN A 123 0.94 -7.67 10.87
C GLN A 123 0.69 -7.83 9.37
N ALA A 124 0.83 -9.02 8.80
CA ALA A 124 0.52 -9.32 7.41
C ALA A 124 -0.95 -8.99 7.08
N ASP A 125 -1.89 -9.40 7.93
CA ASP A 125 -3.32 -9.11 7.79
C ASP A 125 -3.63 -7.60 7.82
N ALA A 126 -2.89 -6.83 8.62
CA ALA A 126 -3.05 -5.40 8.72
C ALA A 126 -2.44 -4.66 7.52
N PHE A 127 -1.25 -5.05 7.08
CA PHE A 127 -0.48 -4.33 6.08
C PHE A 127 -0.88 -4.68 4.64
N THR A 128 -1.36 -5.90 4.36
CA THR A 128 -1.79 -6.30 3.00
C THR A 128 -2.85 -5.37 2.41
N PRO A 129 -4.00 -5.07 3.09
CA PRO A 129 -4.97 -4.14 2.56
C PRO A 129 -4.43 -2.70 2.47
N LEU A 130 -3.53 -2.30 3.37
CA LEU A 130 -2.89 -0.99 3.35
C LEU A 130 -1.97 -0.86 2.13
N ALA A 131 -1.10 -1.84 1.88
CA ALA A 131 -0.19 -1.85 0.74
C ALA A 131 -0.94 -1.86 -0.60
N LYS A 132 -1.98 -2.71 -0.73
CA LYS A 132 -2.81 -2.75 -1.94
C LYS A 132 -3.58 -1.45 -2.13
N GLY A 133 -4.23 -0.92 -1.10
CA GLY A 133 -5.04 0.29 -1.17
C GLY A 133 -4.19 1.52 -1.52
N MET A 134 -3.16 1.82 -0.72
CA MET A 134 -2.31 2.99 -0.92
C MET A 134 -1.48 2.88 -2.21
N GLY A 135 -0.86 1.70 -2.46
CA GLY A 135 -0.04 1.49 -3.65
C GLY A 135 -0.81 1.66 -4.95
N SER A 136 -2.05 1.14 -5.03
CA SER A 136 -2.88 1.29 -6.22
C SER A 136 -3.37 2.72 -6.45
N GLU A 137 -3.72 3.47 -5.41
CA GLU A 137 -4.09 4.88 -5.53
C GLU A 137 -2.90 5.73 -5.97
N PHE A 138 -1.71 5.54 -5.39
CA PHE A 138 -0.50 6.24 -5.81
C PHE A 138 -0.07 5.88 -7.23
N CYS A 139 -0.24 4.62 -7.64
CA CYS A 139 -0.01 4.19 -9.02
C CYS A 139 -0.89 4.96 -10.01
N ASN A 140 -2.19 5.10 -9.72
CA ASN A 140 -3.10 5.87 -10.56
C ASN A 140 -2.71 7.35 -10.62
N GLN A 141 -2.31 7.95 -9.49
CA GLN A 141 -1.85 9.35 -9.46
C GLN A 141 -0.55 9.53 -10.25
N ASN A 142 0.43 8.65 -10.09
CA ASN A 142 1.68 8.71 -10.84
C ASN A 142 1.47 8.52 -12.35
N ALA A 143 0.58 7.63 -12.74
CA ALA A 143 0.22 7.43 -14.14
C ALA A 143 -0.50 8.66 -14.74
N TYR A 144 -1.37 9.31 -13.96
CA TYR A 144 -2.00 10.58 -14.33
C TYR A 144 -0.96 11.69 -14.50
N ASP A 145 -0.05 11.86 -13.53
CA ASP A 145 1.00 12.88 -13.57
C ASP A 145 1.98 12.64 -14.73
N CYS A 146 2.24 11.37 -15.09
CA CYS A 146 3.03 11.01 -16.26
C CYS A 146 2.43 11.56 -17.55
N VAL A 147 1.12 11.35 -17.78
CA VAL A 147 0.41 11.92 -18.94
C VAL A 147 0.44 13.44 -18.89
N GLN A 148 0.24 14.03 -17.71
CA GLN A 148 0.23 15.49 -17.53
C GLN A 148 1.59 16.12 -17.88
N ILE A 149 2.72 15.51 -17.49
CA ILE A 149 4.07 15.97 -17.81
C ILE A 149 4.34 15.91 -19.32
N HIS A 150 3.82 14.88 -20.01
CA HIS A 150 3.92 14.77 -21.47
C HIS A 150 3.03 15.79 -22.21
N GLY A 151 2.01 16.34 -21.55
CA GLY A 151 1.05 17.23 -22.18
C GLY A 151 0.29 16.57 -23.33
N GLY A 152 0.10 17.26 -24.46
CA GLY A 152 -0.61 16.71 -25.62
C GLY A 152 0.01 15.40 -26.16
N SER A 153 1.34 15.27 -26.09
CA SER A 153 2.03 14.03 -26.48
C SER A 153 1.60 12.84 -25.62
N GLY A 154 1.31 13.06 -24.34
CA GLY A 154 0.88 12.00 -23.42
C GLY A 154 -0.49 11.40 -23.72
N PHE A 155 -1.32 12.11 -24.46
CA PHE A 155 -2.62 11.62 -24.92
C PHE A 155 -2.52 10.70 -26.14
N MET A 156 -1.42 10.78 -26.87
CA MET A 156 -1.19 10.05 -28.12
C MET A 156 -0.56 8.67 -27.86
N LYS A 157 -0.80 7.72 -28.76
CA LYS A 157 -0.28 6.34 -28.65
C LYS A 157 1.21 6.20 -28.99
N ASP A 158 1.85 7.28 -29.43
CA ASP A 158 3.28 7.31 -29.74
C ASP A 158 4.16 7.17 -28.48
N TYR A 159 3.60 7.47 -27.31
CA TYR A 159 4.26 7.36 -26.00
C TYR A 159 3.58 6.30 -25.12
N ALA A 160 4.36 5.63 -24.29
CA ALA A 160 3.86 4.56 -23.40
C ALA A 160 2.90 5.07 -22.31
N CYS A 161 2.95 6.35 -21.97
CA CYS A 161 2.23 6.93 -20.83
C CYS A 161 0.70 6.80 -20.93
N GLU A 162 0.09 6.86 -22.14
CA GLU A 162 -1.36 6.64 -22.30
C GLU A 162 -1.76 5.21 -21.91
N ARG A 163 -0.96 4.22 -22.31
CA ARG A 163 -1.17 2.81 -21.94
C ARG A 163 -0.94 2.59 -20.46
N ILE A 164 0.13 3.15 -19.91
CA ILE A 164 0.44 3.07 -18.47
C ILE A 164 -0.73 3.63 -17.64
N TYR A 165 -1.31 4.76 -18.05
CA TYR A 165 -2.46 5.37 -17.38
C TYR A 165 -3.70 4.48 -17.43
N ARG A 166 -4.02 3.92 -18.59
CA ARG A 166 -5.13 2.99 -18.77
C ARG A 166 -4.94 1.72 -17.96
N ASP A 167 -3.74 1.14 -17.95
CA ASP A 167 -3.42 -0.10 -17.24
C ASP A 167 -3.36 0.13 -15.72
N ALA A 168 -2.92 1.30 -15.25
CA ALA A 168 -2.94 1.66 -13.85
C ALA A 168 -4.36 1.62 -13.25
N ARG A 169 -5.39 1.97 -14.03
CA ARG A 169 -6.75 2.13 -13.52
C ARG A 169 -7.33 0.85 -12.92
N ILE A 170 -7.01 -0.31 -13.44
CA ILE A 170 -7.53 -1.58 -12.94
C ILE A 170 -6.99 -1.91 -11.53
N THR A 171 -5.80 -1.45 -11.17
CA THR A 171 -5.13 -1.81 -9.92
C THR A 171 -5.93 -1.44 -8.66
N SER A 172 -6.73 -0.36 -8.72
CA SER A 172 -7.59 0.06 -7.62
C SER A 172 -8.99 -0.58 -7.63
N ILE A 173 -9.27 -1.47 -8.60
CA ILE A 173 -10.59 -2.10 -8.80
C ILE A 173 -10.56 -3.59 -8.48
N TYR A 174 -9.71 -4.37 -9.17
CA TYR A 174 -9.71 -5.84 -9.04
C TYR A 174 -9.05 -6.31 -7.74
N GLU A 175 -9.24 -7.58 -7.41
CA GLU A 175 -8.82 -8.18 -6.12
C GLU A 175 -9.32 -7.42 -4.89
N GLY A 176 -10.51 -6.83 -5.04
CA GLY A 176 -11.14 -5.95 -4.08
C GLY A 176 -10.79 -4.47 -4.30
N THR A 177 -11.83 -3.66 -4.48
CA THR A 177 -11.67 -2.21 -4.69
C THR A 177 -10.96 -1.55 -3.51
N THR A 178 -10.49 -0.31 -3.70
CA THR A 178 -9.92 0.51 -2.62
C THR A 178 -10.85 0.57 -1.40
N GLN A 179 -12.17 0.66 -1.63
CA GLN A 179 -13.17 0.65 -0.54
C GLN A 179 -13.16 -0.66 0.24
N LEU A 180 -13.01 -1.81 -0.42
CA LEU A 180 -12.89 -3.10 0.26
C LEU A 180 -11.57 -3.24 1.03
N GLN A 181 -10.49 -2.61 0.57
CA GLN A 181 -9.25 -2.52 1.35
C GLN A 181 -9.48 -1.69 2.62
N VAL A 182 -10.21 -0.57 2.53
CA VAL A 182 -10.58 0.25 3.69
C VAL A 182 -11.40 -0.55 4.69
N VAL A 183 -12.42 -1.30 4.22
CA VAL A 183 -13.24 -2.19 5.07
C VAL A 183 -12.38 -3.26 5.76
N ALA A 184 -11.38 -3.81 5.08
CA ALA A 184 -10.46 -4.78 5.68
C ALA A 184 -9.50 -4.11 6.69
N ALA A 185 -9.07 -2.87 6.43
CA ALA A 185 -8.09 -2.14 7.22
C ALA A 185 -8.67 -1.47 8.47
N ILE A 186 -9.94 -1.04 8.45
CA ILE A 186 -10.53 -0.23 9.53
C ILE A 186 -10.47 -0.91 10.90
N ARG A 187 -10.60 -2.23 10.97
CA ARG A 187 -10.44 -2.99 12.20
C ARG A 187 -9.07 -2.81 12.85
N HIS A 188 -8.02 -2.60 12.04
CA HIS A 188 -6.65 -2.39 12.50
C HIS A 188 -6.41 -0.95 12.97
N VAL A 189 -7.24 -0.01 12.52
CA VAL A 189 -7.34 1.34 13.06
C VAL A 189 -7.96 1.28 14.46
N THR A 190 -9.18 0.72 14.57
CA THR A 190 -9.97 0.71 15.81
C THR A 190 -9.37 -0.16 16.91
N THR A 191 -8.60 -1.19 16.57
CA THR A 191 -7.86 -2.04 17.53
C THR A 191 -6.47 -1.53 17.88
N GLY A 192 -6.07 -0.35 17.37
CA GLY A 192 -4.77 0.25 17.63
C GLY A 192 -3.57 -0.45 16.99
N THR A 193 -3.79 -1.41 16.07
CA THR A 193 -2.70 -2.17 15.44
C THR A 193 -1.74 -1.23 14.69
N TYR A 194 -2.26 -0.31 13.87
CA TYR A 194 -1.42 0.65 13.14
C TYR A 194 -0.70 1.62 14.08
N LEU A 195 -1.38 2.11 15.13
CA LEU A 195 -0.76 2.99 16.12
C LEU A 195 0.41 2.32 16.85
N ASN A 196 0.27 1.05 17.20
CA ASN A 196 1.35 0.29 17.81
C ASN A 196 2.53 0.12 16.85
N MET A 197 2.28 -0.08 15.55
CA MET A 197 3.34 -0.13 14.55
C MET A 197 4.04 1.23 14.36
N MET A 198 3.30 2.34 14.36
CA MET A 198 3.90 3.68 14.33
C MET A 198 4.83 3.90 15.52
N LYS A 199 4.40 3.55 16.74
CA LYS A 199 5.21 3.64 17.97
C LYS A 199 6.46 2.74 17.90
N LEU A 200 6.34 1.55 17.31
CA LEU A 200 7.47 0.64 17.08
C LEU A 200 8.50 1.26 16.13
N TYR A 201 8.05 1.81 14.98
CA TYR A 201 8.96 2.46 14.03
C TYR A 201 9.57 3.75 14.60
N GLU A 202 8.80 4.54 15.37
CA GLU A 202 9.31 5.73 16.06
C GLU A 202 10.47 5.41 17.01
N SER A 203 10.43 4.24 17.67
CA SER A 203 11.46 3.80 18.61
C SER A 203 12.77 3.30 17.97
N GLN A 204 12.79 3.10 16.64
CA GLN A 204 14.00 2.66 15.95
C GLN A 204 15.03 3.78 15.84
N GLU A 205 16.31 3.39 15.77
CA GLU A 205 17.39 4.33 15.52
C GLU A 205 17.31 4.89 14.10
N ILE A 206 17.51 6.19 13.96
CA ILE A 206 17.59 6.89 12.68
C ILE A 206 18.76 7.84 12.69
N SER A 207 19.20 8.27 11.49
CA SER A 207 20.23 9.30 11.34
C SER A 207 19.83 10.61 12.05
N PRO A 208 20.76 11.28 12.77
CA PRO A 208 20.46 12.49 13.55
C PRO A 208 19.83 13.64 12.75
N ASP A 209 20.17 13.77 11.49
CA ASP A 209 19.62 14.78 10.56
C ASP A 209 18.15 14.56 10.22
N LEU A 210 17.63 13.33 10.42
CA LEU A 210 16.23 12.96 10.20
C LEU A 210 15.33 13.15 11.44
N ILE A 211 15.90 13.47 12.61
CA ILE A 211 15.16 13.68 13.86
C ILE A 211 14.00 14.69 13.71
N PRO A 212 14.19 15.85 13.04
CA PRO A 212 13.08 16.79 12.85
C PRO A 212 11.90 16.19 12.08
N LEU A 213 12.15 15.33 11.09
CA LEU A 213 11.09 14.64 10.32
C LEU A 213 10.39 13.59 11.19
N ARG A 214 11.13 12.82 11.99
CA ARG A 214 10.54 11.88 12.97
C ARG A 214 9.62 12.60 13.95
N ASN A 215 10.03 13.76 14.46
CA ASN A 215 9.20 14.55 15.38
C ASN A 215 7.90 15.02 14.73
N ARG A 216 7.91 15.36 13.43
CA ARG A 216 6.69 15.67 12.67
C ARG A 216 5.77 14.44 12.56
N LEU A 217 6.33 13.27 12.24
CA LEU A 217 5.55 12.01 12.18
C LEU A 217 4.95 11.66 13.53
N LYS A 218 5.68 11.89 14.64
CA LYS A 218 5.16 11.74 16.00
C LYS A 218 3.94 12.63 16.24
N THR A 219 4.02 13.91 15.92
CA THR A 219 2.88 14.84 16.05
C THR A 219 1.69 14.41 15.18
N MET A 220 1.96 13.87 13.98
CA MET A 220 0.91 13.31 13.12
C MET A 220 0.27 12.06 13.75
N ALA A 221 1.07 11.17 14.36
CA ALA A 221 0.57 9.97 15.04
C ALA A 221 -0.27 10.32 16.29
N GLU A 222 0.13 11.32 17.07
CA GLU A 222 -0.66 11.86 18.19
C GLU A 222 -2.00 12.45 17.73
N THR A 223 -1.99 13.14 16.61
CA THR A 223 -3.22 13.68 15.99
C THR A 223 -4.12 12.56 15.48
N TYR A 224 -3.52 11.54 14.83
CA TYR A 224 -4.23 10.34 14.39
C TYR A 224 -4.89 9.62 15.57
N GLU A 225 -4.16 9.40 16.68
CA GLU A 225 -4.67 8.74 17.89
C GLU A 225 -5.90 9.49 18.45
N ARG A 226 -5.83 10.84 18.54
CA ARG A 226 -6.96 11.66 18.99
C ARG A 226 -8.18 11.55 18.07
N ILE A 227 -7.98 11.53 16.75
CA ILE A 227 -9.07 11.40 15.78
C ILE A 227 -9.72 10.03 15.89
N VAL A 228 -8.93 8.96 15.92
CA VAL A 228 -9.42 7.59 16.07
C VAL A 228 -10.23 7.44 17.35
N THR A 229 -9.69 7.92 18.47
CA THR A 229 -10.38 7.90 19.77
C THR A 229 -11.74 8.62 19.67
N LYS A 230 -11.75 9.86 19.18
CA LYS A 230 -12.97 10.66 19.04
C LYS A 230 -14.03 9.99 18.16
N VAL A 231 -13.62 9.37 17.04
CA VAL A 231 -14.53 8.68 16.13
C VAL A 231 -15.06 7.38 16.75
N THR A 232 -14.22 6.61 17.43
CA THR A 232 -14.63 5.33 18.04
C THR A 232 -15.48 5.51 19.30
N GLU A 233 -15.29 6.60 20.07
CA GLU A 233 -16.09 6.94 21.24
C GLU A 233 -17.57 7.21 20.91
N THR A 234 -17.89 7.56 19.67
CA THR A 234 -19.29 7.74 19.23
C THR A 234 -20.08 6.44 19.30
N LYS A 235 -19.40 5.28 19.19
CA LYS A 235 -20.02 3.94 19.09
C LYS A 235 -21.06 3.82 17.98
N ASP A 236 -21.02 4.71 17.02
CA ASP A 236 -21.89 4.74 15.84
C ASP A 236 -21.15 4.07 14.65
N PRO A 237 -21.56 2.89 14.21
CA PRO A 237 -20.92 2.18 13.12
C PRO A 237 -20.95 2.95 11.80
N GLU A 238 -22.03 3.65 11.49
CA GLU A 238 -22.17 4.42 10.25
C GLU A 238 -21.21 5.62 10.25
N TYR A 239 -21.06 6.30 11.38
CA TYR A 239 -20.11 7.38 11.55
C TYR A 239 -18.65 6.89 11.45
N ILE A 240 -18.33 5.73 12.02
CA ILE A 240 -17.01 5.10 11.91
C ILE A 240 -16.73 4.76 10.43
N ASP A 241 -17.68 4.13 9.72
CA ASP A 241 -17.54 3.74 8.33
C ASP A 241 -17.39 4.96 7.41
N PHE A 242 -18.10 6.05 7.67
CA PHE A 242 -17.97 7.32 6.95
C PHE A 242 -16.56 7.91 7.05
N HIS A 243 -15.91 7.76 8.19
CA HIS A 243 -14.55 8.27 8.43
C HIS A 243 -13.45 7.24 8.13
N ALA A 244 -13.81 5.98 7.87
CA ALA A 244 -12.87 4.87 7.74
C ALA A 244 -11.74 5.14 6.72
N ARG A 245 -12.10 5.61 5.51
CA ARG A 245 -11.11 5.89 4.46
C ARG A 245 -10.06 6.89 4.93
N ARG A 246 -10.48 8.00 5.52
CA ARG A 246 -9.56 9.05 6.00
C ARG A 246 -8.62 8.55 7.08
N MET A 247 -9.14 7.77 8.04
CA MET A 247 -8.34 7.19 9.11
C MET A 247 -7.33 6.16 8.59
N VAL A 248 -7.71 5.33 7.62
CA VAL A 248 -6.81 4.36 6.98
C VAL A 248 -5.73 5.07 6.17
N GLU A 249 -6.08 6.09 5.39
CA GLU A 249 -5.10 6.89 4.62
C GLU A 249 -4.12 7.62 5.56
N MET A 250 -4.59 8.22 6.65
CA MET A 250 -3.70 8.82 7.67
C MET A 250 -2.72 7.80 8.23
N ALA A 251 -3.21 6.61 8.61
CA ALA A 251 -2.33 5.53 9.08
C ALA A 251 -1.29 5.15 8.03
N GLY A 252 -1.70 4.98 6.77
CA GLY A 252 -0.81 4.65 5.66
C GLY A 252 0.28 5.68 5.45
N HIS A 253 -0.08 6.96 5.42
CA HIS A 253 0.90 8.05 5.24
C HIS A 253 1.93 8.12 6.38
N ILE A 254 1.50 7.97 7.64
CA ILE A 254 2.41 8.02 8.79
C ILE A 254 3.35 6.81 8.79
N ILE A 255 2.82 5.60 8.54
CA ILE A 255 3.61 4.37 8.45
C ILE A 255 4.64 4.48 7.33
N MET A 256 4.23 4.88 6.11
CA MET A 256 5.14 5.06 4.98
C MET A 256 6.21 6.12 5.29
N GLY A 257 5.85 7.21 5.96
CA GLY A 257 6.81 8.21 6.41
C GLY A 257 7.89 7.62 7.32
N HIS A 258 7.52 6.82 8.31
CA HIS A 258 8.48 6.12 9.18
C HIS A 258 9.36 5.13 8.40
N LEU A 259 8.77 4.35 7.49
CA LEU A 259 9.52 3.39 6.67
C LEU A 259 10.57 4.09 5.80
N LEU A 260 10.23 5.22 5.18
CA LEU A 260 11.18 6.03 4.40
C LEU A 260 12.34 6.56 5.26
N LEU A 261 12.08 6.98 6.51
CA LEU A 261 13.16 7.39 7.42
C LEU A 261 14.09 6.23 7.74
N LEU A 262 13.55 5.04 7.98
CA LEU A 262 14.34 3.84 8.25
C LEU A 262 15.15 3.40 7.03
N ASP A 263 14.58 3.44 5.83
CA ASP A 263 15.28 3.09 4.59
C ASP A 263 16.42 4.06 4.24
N THR A 264 16.26 5.35 4.60
CA THR A 264 17.30 6.37 4.40
C THR A 264 18.45 6.22 5.41
N THR A 265 18.20 5.58 6.55
CA THR A 265 19.21 5.36 7.60
C THR A 265 20.07 4.13 7.34
N ARG A 266 19.56 3.16 6.59
CA ARG A 266 20.24 1.90 6.21
C ARG A 266 21.14 2.09 5.00
#